data_b8d176ba8880385052a2dcb8cf59635a
#
_entry.id   b8d176ba8880385052a2dcb8cf59635a
#
_cell.length_a   1.000
_cell.length_b   1.000
_cell.length_c   1.000
_cell.angle_alpha   90.00
_cell.angle_beta   90.00
_cell.angle_gamma   90.00
#
_symmetry.space_group_name_H-M   'P 1'
#
loop_
_entity.id
_entity.type
_entity.pdbx_description
1 polymer ?
#
loop_
_entity_poly.entity_id
_entity_poly.type
_entity_poly.pdbx_seq_one_letter_code
_entity_poly.pdbx_strand_id
1 'polypeptide(L)'
;MSKIKISSNFIKIVCKLALNEDLYPSGDITSNLINNKKNASIKLICSQPAKIGGLNFAKQTFKLIDKKIKFLIKKKEGSLVKKGDVIAIIKGNTKKILMGERVALNFVSHISGIATMTNKFVKMVKGTKCKICCTRKTIPNLRTIQKYGVKIGGGINHRYNLSDEYLIKDNHIAISSDI
;
A
#
# COMPACT_ATOMS: atom_id res chain seq x y z
N MET A 1 1.20 21.63 -5.61
CA MET A 1 1.56 20.29 -5.04
C MET A 1 0.34 19.40 -5.03
N SER A 2 0.31 18.35 -5.83
CA SER A 2 -0.88 17.49 -5.98
C SER A 2 -1.14 16.73 -4.67
N LYS A 3 -2.34 16.92 -4.10
CA LYS A 3 -2.80 16.17 -2.93
C LYS A 3 -3.32 14.81 -3.40
N ILE A 4 -2.48 13.78 -3.47
CA ILE A 4 -2.95 12.43 -3.77
C ILE A 4 -3.91 12.01 -2.65
N LYS A 5 -5.20 11.96 -2.99
CA LYS A 5 -6.25 11.38 -2.16
C LYS A 5 -6.68 10.07 -2.84
N ILE A 6 -6.36 8.96 -2.21
CA ILE A 6 -6.77 7.66 -2.75
C ILE A 6 -8.27 7.47 -2.48
N SER A 7 -9.05 7.31 -3.55
CA SER A 7 -10.47 7.02 -3.45
C SER A 7 -10.72 5.56 -3.04
N SER A 8 -11.83 5.31 -2.37
CA SER A 8 -12.25 3.94 -2.02
C SER A 8 -12.49 3.08 -3.27
N ASN A 9 -12.93 3.70 -4.36
CA ASN A 9 -13.12 3.02 -5.63
C ASN A 9 -11.79 2.56 -6.24
N PHE A 10 -10.74 3.41 -6.22
CA PHE A 10 -9.41 3.02 -6.66
C PHE A 10 -8.88 1.83 -5.86
N ILE A 11 -8.97 1.88 -4.52
CA ILE A 11 -8.55 0.76 -3.65
C ILE A 11 -9.30 -0.52 -4.03
N LYS A 12 -10.61 -0.44 -4.25
CA LYS A 12 -11.44 -1.59 -4.63
C LYS A 12 -11.00 -2.21 -5.96
N ILE A 13 -10.73 -1.38 -6.98
CA ILE A 13 -10.30 -1.84 -8.31
C ILE A 13 -8.95 -2.55 -8.20
N VAL A 14 -7.97 -1.93 -7.56
CA VAL A 14 -6.61 -2.48 -7.44
C VAL A 14 -6.61 -3.78 -6.62
N CYS A 15 -7.35 -3.84 -5.51
CA CYS A 15 -7.46 -5.07 -4.74
C CYS A 15 -8.17 -6.19 -5.52
N LYS A 16 -9.16 -5.86 -6.37
CA LYS A 16 -9.83 -6.84 -7.24
C LYS A 16 -8.87 -7.41 -8.27
N LEU A 17 -8.05 -6.56 -8.91
CA LEU A 17 -7.04 -7.01 -9.87
C LEU A 17 -5.99 -7.92 -9.21
N ALA A 18 -5.47 -7.54 -8.05
CA ALA A 18 -4.50 -8.34 -7.32
C ALA A 18 -5.07 -9.68 -6.82
N LEU A 19 -6.34 -9.70 -6.40
CA LEU A 19 -7.02 -10.96 -6.05
C LEU A 19 -7.25 -11.84 -7.29
N ASN A 20 -7.56 -11.25 -8.44
CA ASN A 20 -7.71 -12.01 -9.68
C ASN A 20 -6.39 -12.63 -10.11
N GLU A 21 -5.27 -11.88 -10.02
CA GLU A 21 -3.93 -12.39 -10.30
C GLU A 21 -3.59 -13.62 -9.44
N ASP A 22 -3.94 -13.58 -8.15
CA ASP A 22 -3.56 -14.61 -7.17
C ASP A 22 -4.52 -15.82 -7.18
N LEU A 23 -5.77 -15.63 -7.59
CA LEU A 23 -6.82 -16.68 -7.51
C LEU A 23 -7.25 -17.25 -8.86
N TYR A 24 -6.89 -16.65 -10.00
CA TYR A 24 -7.28 -17.15 -11.31
C TYR A 24 -6.38 -18.34 -11.75
N PRO A 25 -6.93 -19.38 -12.44
CA PRO A 25 -8.34 -19.57 -12.73
C PRO A 25 -9.09 -20.37 -11.64
N SER A 26 -8.38 -21.15 -10.80
CA SER A 26 -8.96 -22.24 -9.98
C SER A 26 -9.15 -21.88 -8.50
N GLY A 27 -8.87 -20.63 -8.10
CA GLY A 27 -8.91 -20.20 -6.70
C GLY A 27 -7.76 -20.78 -5.87
N ASP A 28 -7.91 -20.76 -4.55
CA ASP A 28 -6.94 -21.33 -3.63
C ASP A 28 -7.13 -22.84 -3.50
N ILE A 29 -6.40 -23.59 -4.32
CA ILE A 29 -6.47 -25.07 -4.37
C ILE A 29 -6.01 -25.70 -3.05
N THR A 30 -5.05 -25.09 -2.34
CA THR A 30 -4.55 -25.57 -1.06
C THR A 30 -5.59 -25.43 0.04
N SER A 31 -6.21 -24.26 0.14
CA SER A 31 -7.30 -24.06 1.10
C SER A 31 -8.54 -24.89 0.79
N ASN A 32 -8.69 -25.38 -0.45
CA ASN A 32 -9.77 -26.32 -0.81
C ASN A 32 -9.62 -27.69 -0.15
N LEU A 33 -8.40 -28.10 0.21
CA LEU A 33 -8.15 -29.33 0.97
C LEU A 33 -8.64 -29.23 2.42
N ILE A 34 -8.81 -28.02 2.94
CA ILE A 34 -9.25 -27.79 4.31
C ILE A 34 -10.77 -27.88 4.37
N ASN A 35 -11.30 -28.98 4.81
CA ASN A 35 -12.75 -29.13 5.08
C ASN A 35 -13.11 -28.45 6.39
N ASN A 36 -13.09 -27.11 6.40
CA ASN A 36 -13.25 -26.36 7.63
C ASN A 36 -14.25 -25.20 7.50
N LYS A 37 -15.40 -25.36 8.18
CA LYS A 37 -16.37 -24.29 8.40
C LYS A 37 -16.03 -23.39 9.60
N LYS A 38 -14.85 -23.57 10.24
CA LYS A 38 -14.46 -22.85 11.47
C LYS A 38 -14.10 -21.40 11.16
N ASN A 39 -14.44 -20.56 12.10
CA ASN A 39 -13.97 -19.18 12.16
C ASN A 39 -12.65 -19.10 12.94
N ALA A 40 -11.77 -18.20 12.51
CA ALA A 40 -10.52 -17.88 13.20
C ALA A 40 -10.45 -16.41 13.58
N SER A 41 -9.57 -16.13 14.53
CA SER A 41 -9.12 -14.79 14.90
C SER A 41 -7.61 -14.73 14.74
N ILE A 42 -7.13 -14.09 13.67
CA ILE A 42 -5.72 -14.04 13.27
C ILE A 42 -5.19 -12.64 13.55
N LYS A 43 -3.94 -12.55 14.02
CA LYS A 43 -3.25 -11.29 14.29
C LYS A 43 -2.30 -10.98 13.13
N LEU A 44 -2.38 -9.77 12.59
CA LEU A 44 -1.34 -9.20 11.74
C LEU A 44 -0.28 -8.57 12.65
N ILE A 45 0.93 -9.13 12.66
CA ILE A 45 2.01 -8.75 13.57
C ILE A 45 3.16 -8.16 12.76
N CYS A 46 3.77 -7.11 13.28
CA CYS A 46 4.94 -6.48 12.68
C CYS A 46 6.20 -7.31 12.92
N SER A 47 6.92 -7.67 11.86
CA SER A 47 8.15 -8.46 11.94
C SER A 47 9.40 -7.62 12.24
N GLN A 48 9.36 -6.32 11.93
CA GLN A 48 10.45 -5.36 12.11
C GLN A 48 9.93 -3.94 12.32
N PRO A 49 10.72 -3.01 12.90
CA PRO A 49 10.28 -1.62 13.04
C PRO A 49 9.92 -1.00 11.69
N ALA A 50 8.74 -0.37 11.62
CA ALA A 50 8.23 0.19 10.38
C ALA A 50 7.30 1.40 10.62
N LYS A 51 7.05 2.16 9.56
CA LYS A 51 5.95 3.11 9.48
C LYS A 51 4.83 2.47 8.66
N ILE A 52 3.72 2.16 9.32
CA ILE A 52 2.65 1.34 8.72
C ILE A 52 1.88 2.10 7.65
N GLY A 53 1.65 1.41 6.53
CA GLY A 53 0.81 1.85 5.41
C GLY A 53 0.08 0.69 4.76
N GLY A 54 -1.01 0.99 4.04
CA GLY A 54 -1.73 0.00 3.25
C GLY A 54 -2.85 -0.75 3.98
N LEU A 55 -3.20 -0.34 5.20
CA LEU A 55 -4.25 -1.02 5.99
C LEU A 55 -5.63 -0.99 5.31
N ASN A 56 -5.94 0.09 4.59
CA ASN A 56 -7.19 0.19 3.85
C ASN A 56 -7.23 -0.77 2.65
N PHE A 57 -6.09 -1.06 2.03
CA PHE A 57 -5.98 -2.06 0.97
C PHE A 57 -6.18 -3.46 1.53
N ALA A 58 -5.50 -3.80 2.64
CA ALA A 58 -5.69 -5.09 3.31
C ALA A 58 -7.13 -5.30 3.75
N LYS A 59 -7.76 -4.30 4.37
CA LYS A 59 -9.17 -4.34 4.76
C LYS A 59 -10.09 -4.58 3.55
N GLN A 60 -9.82 -3.90 2.43
CA GLN A 60 -10.62 -4.03 1.22
C GLN A 60 -10.43 -5.39 0.55
N THR A 61 -9.21 -5.94 0.55
CA THR A 61 -8.90 -7.29 0.06
C THR A 61 -9.79 -8.32 0.75
N PHE A 62 -9.79 -8.34 2.08
CA PHE A 62 -10.64 -9.27 2.84
C PHE A 62 -12.14 -9.03 2.60
N LYS A 63 -12.57 -7.77 2.51
CA LYS A 63 -13.96 -7.43 2.24
C LYS A 63 -14.45 -7.90 0.86
N LEU A 64 -13.56 -7.94 -0.13
CA LEU A 64 -13.87 -8.44 -1.48
C LEU A 64 -14.05 -9.96 -1.49
N ILE A 65 -13.32 -10.70 -0.67
CA ILE A 65 -13.46 -12.15 -0.54
C ILE A 65 -14.73 -12.51 0.24
N ASP A 66 -14.94 -11.86 1.40
CA ASP A 66 -16.14 -12.06 2.21
C ASP A 66 -16.46 -10.82 3.04
N LYS A 67 -17.64 -10.26 2.83
CA LYS A 67 -18.14 -9.10 3.59
C LYS A 67 -18.29 -9.38 5.09
N LYS A 68 -18.37 -10.65 5.50
CA LYS A 68 -18.47 -11.07 6.91
C LYS A 68 -17.13 -11.03 7.65
N ILE A 69 -15.99 -10.96 6.93
CA ILE A 69 -14.67 -10.83 7.56
C ILE A 69 -14.57 -9.46 8.25
N LYS A 70 -14.26 -9.49 9.53
CA LYS A 70 -14.02 -8.30 10.35
C LYS A 70 -12.52 -8.00 10.39
N PHE A 71 -12.10 -6.81 9.91
CA PHE A 71 -10.74 -6.33 9.97
C PHE A 71 -10.64 -5.19 11.00
N LEU A 72 -10.06 -5.50 12.16
CA LEU A 72 -9.99 -4.60 13.31
C LEU A 72 -8.60 -3.96 13.39
N ILE A 73 -8.47 -2.71 13.00
CA ILE A 73 -7.23 -1.96 13.03
C ILE A 73 -6.83 -1.68 14.48
N LYS A 74 -5.60 -2.02 14.88
CA LYS A 74 -5.00 -1.76 16.20
C LYS A 74 -3.96 -0.63 16.17
N LYS A 75 -3.28 -0.43 15.06
CA LYS A 75 -2.35 0.68 14.82
C LYS A 75 -2.84 1.49 13.62
N LYS A 76 -2.92 2.82 13.76
CA LYS A 76 -3.42 3.70 12.69
C LYS A 76 -2.44 3.75 11.50
N GLU A 77 -2.97 4.03 10.32
CA GLU A 77 -2.17 4.34 9.13
C GLU A 77 -1.14 5.45 9.45
N GLY A 78 0.12 5.25 9.06
CA GLY A 78 1.22 6.19 9.35
C GLY A 78 1.83 6.08 10.75
N SER A 79 1.35 5.18 11.62
CA SER A 79 1.98 4.95 12.92
C SER A 79 3.36 4.31 12.78
N LEU A 80 4.27 4.66 13.66
CA LEU A 80 5.51 3.91 13.88
C LEU A 80 5.19 2.69 14.75
N VAL A 81 5.69 1.54 14.34
CA VAL A 81 5.50 0.26 15.04
C VAL A 81 6.84 -0.42 15.28
N LYS A 82 6.87 -1.30 16.28
CA LYS A 82 8.03 -2.12 16.65
C LYS A 82 7.76 -3.58 16.27
N LYS A 83 8.83 -4.38 16.21
CA LYS A 83 8.71 -5.84 16.10
C LYS A 83 7.80 -6.38 17.21
N GLY A 84 6.86 -7.25 16.83
CA GLY A 84 5.88 -7.84 17.75
C GLY A 84 4.58 -7.03 17.94
N ASP A 85 4.53 -5.77 17.49
CA ASP A 85 3.29 -4.98 17.56
C ASP A 85 2.17 -5.63 16.74
N VAL A 86 0.98 -5.76 17.35
CA VAL A 86 -0.22 -6.19 16.65
C VAL A 86 -0.80 -5.00 15.87
N ILE A 87 -0.79 -5.09 14.54
CA ILE A 87 -1.24 -4.04 13.62
C ILE A 87 -2.76 -4.10 13.43
N ALA A 88 -3.28 -5.32 13.23
CA ALA A 88 -4.71 -5.57 13.05
C ALA A 88 -5.08 -6.97 13.54
N ILE A 89 -6.38 -7.18 13.78
CA ILE A 89 -6.97 -8.49 14.05
C ILE A 89 -7.99 -8.77 12.96
N ILE A 90 -7.88 -9.93 12.32
CA ILE A 90 -8.76 -10.40 11.26
C ILE A 90 -9.60 -11.55 11.82
N LYS A 91 -10.94 -11.42 11.75
CA LYS A 91 -11.88 -12.44 12.26
C LYS A 91 -12.84 -12.85 11.16
N GLY A 92 -13.00 -14.15 10.95
CA GLY A 92 -13.91 -14.68 9.95
C GLY A 92 -13.62 -16.13 9.60
N ASN A 93 -14.20 -16.62 8.53
CA ASN A 93 -13.97 -17.97 8.05
C ASN A 93 -12.49 -18.18 7.70
N THR A 94 -11.88 -19.22 8.26
CA THR A 94 -10.44 -19.49 8.14
C THR A 94 -9.98 -19.60 6.69
N LYS A 95 -10.69 -20.39 5.88
CA LYS A 95 -10.38 -20.59 4.46
C LYS A 95 -10.38 -19.27 3.69
N LYS A 96 -11.41 -18.44 3.91
CA LYS A 96 -11.52 -17.13 3.24
C LYS A 96 -10.48 -16.13 3.69
N ILE A 97 -10.01 -16.21 4.94
CA ILE A 97 -8.89 -15.38 5.40
C ILE A 97 -7.60 -15.81 4.70
N LEU A 98 -7.32 -17.12 4.60
CA LEU A 98 -6.13 -17.64 3.91
C LEU A 98 -6.10 -17.20 2.44
N MET A 99 -7.24 -17.26 1.73
CA MET A 99 -7.34 -16.80 0.34
C MET A 99 -6.91 -15.36 0.11
N GLY A 100 -7.09 -14.46 1.08
CA GLY A 100 -6.75 -13.03 0.95
C GLY A 100 -5.46 -12.63 1.63
N GLU A 101 -4.85 -13.53 2.38
CA GLU A 101 -3.70 -13.23 3.22
C GLU A 101 -2.54 -12.65 2.43
N ARG A 102 -2.12 -13.33 1.36
CA ARG A 102 -0.94 -12.93 0.59
C ARG A 102 -1.12 -11.55 -0.05
N VAL A 103 -2.24 -11.33 -0.72
CA VAL A 103 -2.56 -10.04 -1.36
C VAL A 103 -2.62 -8.91 -0.32
N ALA A 104 -3.27 -9.15 0.83
CA ALA A 104 -3.35 -8.16 1.91
C ALA A 104 -1.96 -7.83 2.46
N LEU A 105 -1.12 -8.85 2.72
CA LEU A 105 0.26 -8.67 3.19
C LEU A 105 1.13 -7.95 2.18
N ASN A 106 1.01 -8.24 0.89
CA ASN A 106 1.78 -7.59 -0.16
C ASN A 106 1.50 -6.07 -0.19
N PHE A 107 0.24 -5.64 -0.10
CA PHE A 107 -0.08 -4.21 -0.02
C PHE A 107 0.48 -3.55 1.23
N VAL A 108 0.30 -4.16 2.40
CA VAL A 108 0.80 -3.60 3.66
C VAL A 108 2.33 -3.52 3.64
N SER A 109 3.02 -4.57 3.21
CA SER A 109 4.48 -4.62 3.18
C SER A 109 5.07 -3.61 2.20
N HIS A 110 4.53 -3.55 0.97
CA HIS A 110 5.02 -2.63 -0.06
C HIS A 110 4.84 -1.16 0.35
N ILE A 111 3.64 -0.79 0.79
CA ILE A 111 3.33 0.60 1.18
C ILE A 111 4.10 0.98 2.45
N SER A 112 4.18 0.07 3.45
CA SER A 112 4.95 0.30 4.68
C SER A 112 6.45 0.41 4.41
N GLY A 113 7.00 -0.38 3.48
CA GLY A 113 8.40 -0.29 3.07
C GLY A 113 8.74 1.09 2.53
N ILE A 114 7.94 1.61 1.59
CA ILE A 114 8.10 2.96 1.03
C ILE A 114 7.95 4.02 2.13
N ALA A 115 6.93 3.90 2.97
CA ALA A 115 6.66 4.85 4.04
C ALA A 115 7.81 4.86 5.07
N THR A 116 8.36 3.70 5.40
CA THR A 116 9.48 3.57 6.34
C THR A 116 10.74 4.20 5.78
N MET A 117 11.09 3.89 4.53
CA MET A 117 12.26 4.46 3.88
C MET A 117 12.12 5.99 3.75
N THR A 118 10.97 6.47 3.27
CA THR A 118 10.70 7.90 3.19
C THR A 118 10.82 8.58 4.55
N ASN A 119 10.28 7.96 5.62
CA ASN A 119 10.35 8.52 6.96
C ASN A 119 11.79 8.59 7.48
N LYS A 120 12.65 7.65 7.11
CA LYS A 120 14.07 7.70 7.43
C LYS A 120 14.70 8.98 6.85
N PHE A 121 14.52 9.25 5.55
CA PHE A 121 15.04 10.45 4.91
C PHE A 121 14.42 11.74 5.46
N VAL A 122 13.10 11.74 5.70
CA VAL A 122 12.42 12.91 6.30
C VAL A 122 13.01 13.27 7.67
N LYS A 123 13.36 12.26 8.48
CA LYS A 123 14.02 12.48 9.77
C LYS A 123 15.42 13.07 9.63
N MET A 124 16.18 12.67 8.60
CA MET A 124 17.55 13.16 8.37
C MET A 124 17.59 14.66 8.01
N VAL A 125 16.55 15.17 7.36
CA VAL A 125 16.45 16.60 6.99
C VAL A 125 15.66 17.43 8.00
N LYS A 126 15.26 16.83 9.12
CA LYS A 126 14.51 17.53 10.16
C LYS A 126 15.35 18.69 10.74
N GLY A 127 14.74 19.86 10.88
CA GLY A 127 15.41 21.07 11.33
C GLY A 127 15.99 21.94 10.20
N THR A 128 15.95 21.45 8.96
CA THR A 128 16.34 22.22 7.78
C THR A 128 15.11 22.68 6.97
N LYS A 129 15.31 23.56 5.98
CA LYS A 129 14.28 23.96 5.01
C LYS A 129 14.03 22.88 3.93
N CYS A 130 14.85 21.81 3.88
CA CYS A 130 14.77 20.75 2.88
C CYS A 130 13.53 19.88 3.06
N LYS A 131 12.96 19.39 1.96
CA LYS A 131 11.82 18.47 1.95
C LYS A 131 12.13 17.29 1.06
N ILE A 132 11.81 16.09 1.53
CA ILE A 132 11.94 14.87 0.74
C ILE A 132 10.77 14.77 -0.22
N CYS A 133 11.08 14.70 -1.52
CA CYS A 133 10.09 14.68 -2.60
C CYS A 133 10.22 13.41 -3.44
N CYS A 134 9.08 12.83 -3.86
CA CYS A 134 9.08 11.72 -4.80
C CYS A 134 9.29 12.20 -6.23
N THR A 135 9.58 11.26 -7.14
CA THR A 135 9.69 11.48 -8.59
C THR A 135 8.61 10.71 -9.36
N ARG A 136 8.70 10.72 -10.70
CA ARG A 136 7.91 9.86 -11.60
C ARG A 136 8.61 8.53 -11.94
N LYS A 137 9.77 8.24 -11.36
CA LYS A 137 10.48 6.97 -11.52
C LYS A 137 9.81 5.92 -10.63
N THR A 138 8.64 5.47 -11.05
CA THR A 138 7.79 4.52 -10.33
C THR A 138 7.63 3.24 -11.13
N ILE A 139 7.31 2.14 -10.45
CA ILE A 139 6.91 0.90 -11.13
C ILE A 139 5.65 1.19 -11.95
N PRO A 140 5.58 0.77 -13.23
CA PRO A 140 4.38 0.92 -14.05
C PRO A 140 3.12 0.45 -13.31
N ASN A 141 2.03 1.18 -13.48
CA ASN A 141 0.72 0.96 -12.83
C ASN A 141 0.68 1.11 -11.30
N LEU A 142 1.82 1.17 -10.59
CA LEU A 142 1.87 1.31 -9.13
C LEU A 142 2.09 2.74 -8.63
N ARG A 143 2.16 3.74 -9.51
CA ARG A 143 2.51 5.13 -9.15
C ARG A 143 1.64 5.70 -8.03
N THR A 144 0.33 5.51 -8.09
CA THR A 144 -0.60 6.01 -7.06
C THR A 144 -0.28 5.41 -5.70
N ILE A 145 -0.04 4.09 -5.64
CA ILE A 145 0.27 3.36 -4.42
C ILE A 145 1.62 3.80 -3.86
N GLN A 146 2.64 3.92 -4.72
CA GLN A 146 3.99 4.30 -4.29
C GLN A 146 4.04 5.75 -3.79
N LYS A 147 3.42 6.68 -4.51
CA LYS A 147 3.29 8.08 -4.06
C LYS A 147 2.49 8.21 -2.77
N TYR A 148 1.50 7.34 -2.57
CA TYR A 148 0.77 7.26 -1.30
C TYR A 148 1.69 6.82 -0.15
N GLY A 149 2.53 5.81 -0.35
CA GLY A 149 3.54 5.40 0.62
C GLY A 149 4.51 6.54 1.00
N VAL A 150 4.95 7.32 0.02
CA VAL A 150 5.78 8.53 0.25
C VAL A 150 5.06 9.52 1.15
N LYS A 151 3.77 9.81 0.88
CA LYS A 151 2.96 10.71 1.72
C LYS A 151 2.83 10.19 3.15
N ILE A 152 2.55 8.90 3.34
CA ILE A 152 2.50 8.28 4.68
C ILE A 152 3.84 8.43 5.38
N GLY A 153 4.95 8.29 4.67
CA GLY A 153 6.31 8.47 5.17
C GLY A 153 6.61 9.89 5.69
N GLY A 154 5.81 10.87 5.30
CA GLY A 154 6.01 12.29 5.61
C GLY A 154 6.69 13.07 4.49
N GLY A 155 6.95 12.44 3.34
CA GLY A 155 7.43 13.10 2.15
C GLY A 155 6.34 13.87 1.42
N ILE A 156 6.73 14.67 0.44
CA ILE A 156 5.82 15.41 -0.45
C ILE A 156 5.78 14.76 -1.83
N ASN A 157 4.68 14.99 -2.55
CA ASN A 157 4.53 14.51 -3.90
C ASN A 157 4.84 15.61 -4.92
N HIS A 158 5.72 15.31 -5.86
CA HIS A 158 5.90 16.04 -7.09
C HIS A 158 4.80 15.66 -8.10
N ARG A 159 4.78 16.31 -9.28
CA ARG A 159 3.79 16.06 -10.33
C ARG A 159 3.47 14.56 -10.50
N TYR A 160 2.18 14.28 -10.66
CA TYR A 160 1.70 12.90 -10.79
C TYR A 160 1.94 12.36 -12.21
N ASN A 161 1.64 13.17 -13.22
CA ASN A 161 1.76 12.82 -14.63
C ASN A 161 2.36 13.97 -15.45
N LEU A 162 2.30 13.89 -16.77
CA LEU A 162 2.85 14.91 -17.67
C LEU A 162 1.97 16.15 -17.81
N SER A 163 0.69 16.06 -17.44
CA SER A 163 -0.26 17.17 -17.52
C SER A 163 -0.40 17.97 -16.21
N ASP A 164 0.27 17.53 -15.12
CA ASP A 164 0.16 18.18 -13.80
C ASP A 164 1.00 19.47 -13.70
N GLU A 165 2.25 19.40 -14.18
CA GLU A 165 3.24 20.48 -14.10
C GLU A 165 4.23 20.38 -15.25
N TYR A 166 4.65 21.51 -15.80
CA TYR A 166 5.77 21.57 -16.74
C TYR A 166 7.08 21.14 -16.05
N LEU A 167 7.90 20.37 -16.76
CA LEU A 167 9.26 20.04 -16.35
C LEU A 167 10.10 19.96 -17.63
N ILE A 168 10.76 21.05 -17.95
CA ILE A 168 11.73 21.15 -19.05
C ILE A 168 12.99 20.39 -18.62
N LYS A 169 13.53 19.60 -19.52
CA LYS A 169 14.74 18.80 -19.34
C LYS A 169 15.68 19.04 -20.50
N ASP A 170 16.94 18.56 -20.35
CA ASP A 170 17.98 18.54 -21.35
C ASP A 170 17.50 18.06 -22.72
N ASN A 171 16.77 16.94 -22.78
CA ASN A 171 16.19 16.42 -24.02
C ASN A 171 15.19 17.39 -24.69
N HIS A 172 14.44 18.16 -23.92
CA HIS A 172 13.52 19.15 -24.51
C HIS A 172 14.31 20.31 -25.10
N ILE A 173 15.34 20.77 -24.39
CA ILE A 173 16.24 21.85 -24.86
C ILE A 173 17.01 21.41 -26.11
N ALA A 174 17.49 20.16 -26.16
CA ALA A 174 18.25 19.65 -27.29
C ALA A 174 17.44 19.52 -28.58
N ILE A 175 16.10 19.38 -28.49
CA ILE A 175 15.20 19.21 -29.64
C ILE A 175 14.60 20.54 -30.10
N SER A 176 14.44 21.49 -29.18
CA SER A 176 13.78 22.78 -29.45
C SER A 176 14.79 23.92 -29.33
N SER A 177 14.99 24.67 -30.42
CA SER A 177 15.81 25.87 -30.44
C SER A 177 15.17 27.04 -29.67
N ASP A 178 13.88 26.93 -29.28
CA ASP A 178 13.04 28.06 -28.80
C ASP A 178 12.56 27.92 -27.35
N ILE A 179 13.16 27.01 -26.56
CA ILE A 179 12.85 26.83 -25.14
C ILE A 179 14.00 27.30 -24.26
#